data_91dcf5234d64e05a049778aa2ffa86cb
#
_entry.id   91dcf5234d64e05a049778aa2ffa86cb
#
_cell.length_a   1.000
_cell.length_b   1.000
_cell.length_c   1.000
_cell.angle_alpha   90.00
_cell.angle_beta   90.00
_cell.angle_gamma   90.00
#
_symmetry.space_group_name_H-M   'P 1'
#
loop_
_entity.id
_entity.type
_entity.pdbx_description
1 polymer ?
#
loop_
_entity_poly.entity_id
_entity_poly.type
_entity_poly.pdbx_seq_one_letter_code
_entity_poly.pdbx_strand_id
1 'polypeptide(L)'
;VDKYQCSMSYHFHLKSGTKSKLINHQLTPILLTDEGKIWIGMCVVSLSSHKTVGHVEFHKNGLRNYWKYSFEGHRWKECDGISLKEEELEVLRLSAAGLTMTEIANRMCRSLDSIKTYKRHAFDKLGVANITEAISRATLNKLF
;
A
#
# COMPACT_ATOMS: atom_id res chain seq x y z
N VAL A 1 12.10 4.02 23.67
CA VAL A 1 10.71 3.56 23.77
C VAL A 1 10.20 3.42 22.33
N ASP A 2 10.10 2.21 21.84
CA ASP A 2 9.53 1.92 20.51
C ASP A 2 8.05 2.28 20.54
N LYS A 3 7.75 3.54 20.30
CA LYS A 3 6.39 3.99 20.05
C LYS A 3 6.00 3.42 18.70
N TYR A 4 5.18 2.41 18.73
CA TYR A 4 4.69 1.68 17.57
C TYR A 4 4.05 2.66 16.58
N GLN A 5 4.78 2.99 15.53
CA GLN A 5 4.18 3.67 14.40
C GLN A 5 3.23 2.67 13.74
N CYS A 6 1.99 3.03 13.65
CA CYS A 6 0.97 2.26 12.94
C CYS A 6 0.34 3.17 11.89
N SER A 7 -0.26 2.57 10.89
CA SER A 7 -1.08 3.29 9.93
C SER A 7 -2.40 2.54 9.74
N MET A 8 -3.46 3.30 9.51
CA MET A 8 -4.78 2.77 9.20
C MET A 8 -5.22 3.33 7.86
N SER A 9 -5.71 2.48 6.98
CA SER A 9 -6.33 2.88 5.72
C SER A 9 -7.78 2.43 5.66
N TYR A 10 -8.63 3.25 5.07
CA TYR A 10 -10.03 2.93 4.84
C TYR A 10 -10.56 3.63 3.60
N HIS A 11 -11.59 3.04 3.01
CA HIS A 11 -12.17 3.50 1.75
C HIS A 11 -13.60 3.98 1.98
N PHE A 12 -13.91 5.18 1.50
CA PHE A 12 -15.24 5.78 1.63
C PHE A 12 -15.61 6.62 0.41
N HIS A 13 -16.90 6.88 0.25
CA HIS A 13 -17.40 7.75 -0.80
C HIS A 13 -17.32 9.21 -0.40
N LEU A 14 -16.54 9.99 -1.15
CA LEU A 14 -16.60 11.45 -1.10
C LEU A 14 -17.66 11.93 -2.09
N LYS A 15 -18.68 12.62 -1.57
CA LYS A 15 -19.76 13.19 -2.39
C LYS A 15 -19.58 14.69 -2.57
N SER A 16 -19.80 15.16 -3.80
CA SER A 16 -19.88 16.59 -4.14
C SER A 16 -21.07 16.78 -5.07
N GLY A 17 -22.18 17.29 -4.54
CA GLY A 17 -23.46 17.33 -5.25
C GLY A 17 -23.95 15.93 -5.62
N THR A 18 -24.22 15.72 -6.91
CA THR A 18 -24.64 14.40 -7.46
C THR A 18 -23.48 13.45 -7.75
N LYS A 19 -22.23 13.96 -7.75
CA LYS A 19 -21.04 13.14 -8.06
C LYS A 19 -20.51 12.49 -6.79
N SER A 20 -20.10 11.23 -6.93
CA SER A 20 -19.48 10.45 -5.85
C SER A 20 -18.20 9.81 -6.37
N LYS A 21 -17.14 9.89 -5.59
CA LYS A 21 -15.87 9.20 -5.87
C LYS A 21 -15.48 8.37 -4.67
N LEU A 22 -15.04 7.14 -4.92
CA LEU A 22 -14.48 6.31 -3.89
C LEU A 22 -13.03 6.72 -3.68
N ILE A 23 -12.70 7.10 -2.46
CA ILE A 23 -11.36 7.51 -2.06
C ILE A 23 -10.77 6.55 -1.02
N ASN A 24 -9.47 6.45 -1.03
CA ASN A 24 -8.67 5.86 0.02
C ASN A 24 -8.17 6.97 0.93
N HIS A 25 -8.38 6.83 2.22
CA HIS A 25 -7.82 7.69 3.25
C HIS A 25 -6.89 6.88 4.13
N GLN A 26 -5.66 7.32 4.24
CA GLN A 26 -4.67 6.73 5.12
C GLN A 26 -4.31 7.71 6.22
N LEU A 27 -4.38 7.25 7.45
CA LEU A 27 -3.97 7.98 8.65
C LEU A 27 -2.73 7.32 9.25
N THR A 28 -1.66 8.09 9.40
CA THR A 28 -0.43 7.65 10.06
C THR A 28 -0.14 8.59 11.23
N PRO A 29 -0.20 8.13 12.48
CA PRO A 29 0.24 8.90 13.62
C PRO A 29 1.72 9.25 13.51
N ILE A 30 2.06 10.52 13.67
CA ILE A 30 3.44 11.02 13.67
C ILE A 30 3.92 11.23 15.11
N LEU A 31 3.08 11.86 15.93
CA LEU A 31 3.35 12.08 17.35
C LEU A 31 2.15 11.62 18.18
N LEU A 32 2.46 10.99 19.30
CA LEU A 32 1.48 10.60 20.31
C LEU A 32 1.69 11.41 21.57
N THR A 33 0.62 11.62 22.33
CA THR A 33 0.70 12.14 23.70
C THR A 33 1.30 11.06 24.62
N ASP A 34 1.64 11.45 25.86
CA ASP A 34 2.13 10.49 26.86
C ASP A 34 1.07 9.44 27.23
N GLU A 35 -0.21 9.76 27.03
CA GLU A 35 -1.34 8.85 27.20
C GLU A 35 -1.59 7.94 25.97
N GLY A 36 -0.79 8.06 24.92
CA GLY A 36 -0.91 7.24 23.69
C GLY A 36 -1.98 7.74 22.69
N LYS A 37 -2.56 8.92 22.89
CA LYS A 37 -3.48 9.53 21.91
C LYS A 37 -2.72 10.18 20.77
N ILE A 38 -3.32 10.21 19.58
CA ILE A 38 -2.71 10.87 18.42
C ILE A 38 -2.69 12.39 18.68
N TRP A 39 -1.50 12.97 18.76
CA TRP A 39 -1.32 14.40 18.82
C TRP A 39 -1.18 15.00 17.42
N ILE A 40 -0.28 14.45 16.61
CA ILE A 40 -0.10 14.83 15.20
C ILE A 40 -0.22 13.59 14.34
N GLY A 41 -1.06 13.68 13.31
CA GLY A 41 -1.25 12.62 12.32
C GLY A 41 -1.07 13.15 10.91
N MET A 42 -0.49 12.34 10.04
CA MET A 42 -0.43 12.57 8.62
C MET A 42 -1.60 11.86 7.94
N CYS A 43 -2.34 12.61 7.12
CA CYS A 43 -3.43 12.08 6.33
C CYS A 43 -3.05 12.11 4.84
N VAL A 44 -3.15 10.97 4.18
CA VAL A 44 -2.97 10.85 2.72
C VAL A 44 -4.31 10.45 2.12
N VAL A 45 -4.77 11.23 1.15
CA VAL A 45 -6.03 10.99 0.43
C VAL A 45 -5.72 10.75 -1.03
N SER A 46 -6.22 9.64 -1.58
CA SER A 46 -6.06 9.27 -2.98
C SER A 46 -7.35 8.64 -3.53
N LEU A 47 -7.45 8.52 -4.84
CA LEU A 47 -8.53 7.72 -5.44
C LEU A 47 -8.36 6.26 -5.05
N SER A 48 -9.46 5.61 -4.69
CA SER A 48 -9.44 4.20 -4.32
C SER A 48 -9.22 3.32 -5.55
N SER A 49 -8.37 2.30 -5.41
CA SER A 49 -8.25 1.19 -6.37
C SER A 49 -9.35 0.13 -6.19
N HIS A 50 -10.05 0.14 -5.06
CA HIS A 50 -11.17 -0.75 -4.80
C HIS A 50 -12.46 -0.25 -5.46
N LYS A 51 -13.40 -1.16 -5.70
CA LYS A 51 -14.71 -0.85 -6.27
C LYS A 51 -15.79 -0.59 -5.22
N THR A 52 -15.51 -0.95 -3.96
CA THR A 52 -16.46 -0.89 -2.85
C THR A 52 -15.86 -0.20 -1.64
N VAL A 53 -16.72 0.33 -0.78
CA VAL A 53 -16.36 0.88 0.54
C VAL A 53 -16.09 -0.23 1.56
N GLY A 54 -15.63 0.15 2.76
CA GLY A 54 -15.54 -0.76 3.90
C GLY A 54 -14.26 -1.59 3.94
N HIS A 55 -13.26 -1.24 3.16
CA HIS A 55 -11.92 -1.83 3.28
C HIS A 55 -11.17 -1.06 4.36
N VAL A 56 -11.11 -1.61 5.57
CA VAL A 56 -10.38 -1.03 6.70
C VAL A 56 -9.20 -1.95 7.02
N GLU A 57 -8.00 -1.41 6.92
CA GLU A 57 -6.75 -2.12 7.17
C GLU A 57 -5.93 -1.38 8.22
N PHE A 58 -5.32 -2.12 9.11
CA PHE A 58 -4.40 -1.61 10.12
C PHE A 58 -3.02 -2.25 9.94
N HIS A 59 -2.01 -1.42 9.78
CA HIS A 59 -0.62 -1.81 9.60
C HIS A 59 0.21 -1.34 10.78
N LYS A 60 1.06 -2.22 11.30
CA LYS A 60 2.01 -1.89 12.37
C LYS A 60 3.42 -1.88 11.79
N ASN A 61 4.15 -0.78 12.02
CA ASN A 61 5.51 -0.66 11.53
C ASN A 61 6.42 -1.78 12.07
N GLY A 62 7.23 -2.35 11.18
CA GLY A 62 8.14 -3.44 11.51
C GLY A 62 7.51 -4.83 11.48
N LEU A 63 6.20 -4.96 11.32
CA LEU A 63 5.53 -6.23 11.10
C LEU A 63 5.15 -6.38 9.62
N ARG A 64 5.28 -7.60 9.10
CA ARG A 64 4.78 -7.94 7.76
C ARG A 64 3.28 -8.13 7.77
N ASN A 65 2.75 -8.67 8.85
CA ASN A 65 1.32 -8.94 9.00
C ASN A 65 0.56 -7.63 9.20
N TYR A 66 -0.64 -7.60 8.67
CA TYR A 66 -1.58 -6.51 8.83
C TYR A 66 -2.95 -7.05 9.24
N TRP A 67 -3.83 -6.19 9.69
CA TRP A 67 -5.17 -6.59 10.13
C TRP A 67 -6.21 -5.95 9.22
N LYS A 68 -7.16 -6.77 8.81
CA LYS A 68 -8.37 -6.34 8.13
C LYS A 68 -9.55 -6.36 9.08
N TYR A 69 -10.36 -5.31 9.06
CA TYR A 69 -11.62 -5.32 9.80
C TYR A 69 -12.71 -6.01 8.98
N SER A 70 -13.35 -7.03 9.56
CA SER A 70 -14.52 -7.69 9.01
C SER A 70 -15.79 -7.06 9.59
N PHE A 71 -16.58 -6.40 8.75
CA PHE A 71 -17.85 -5.80 9.16
C PHE A 71 -18.91 -6.86 9.46
N GLU A 72 -18.88 -8.00 8.79
CA GLU A 72 -19.81 -9.11 9.05
C GLU A 72 -19.57 -9.76 10.42
N GLY A 73 -18.30 -9.97 10.74
CA GLY A 73 -17.90 -10.62 11.99
C GLY A 73 -17.59 -9.65 13.14
N HIS A 74 -17.68 -8.34 12.92
CA HIS A 74 -17.33 -7.29 13.89
C HIS A 74 -15.97 -7.53 14.57
N ARG A 75 -14.97 -8.01 13.82
CA ARG A 75 -13.65 -8.38 14.35
C ARG A 75 -12.52 -8.04 13.40
N TRP A 76 -11.36 -7.83 13.96
CA TRP A 76 -10.12 -7.77 13.23
C TRP A 76 -9.65 -9.18 12.87
N LYS A 77 -9.23 -9.34 11.62
CA LYS A 77 -8.67 -10.59 11.10
C LYS A 77 -7.23 -10.31 10.70
N GLU A 78 -6.31 -11.07 11.24
CA GLU A 78 -4.91 -11.00 10.85
C GLU A 78 -4.74 -11.59 9.45
N CYS A 79 -3.96 -10.89 8.64
CA CYS A 79 -3.63 -11.27 7.27
C CYS A 79 -2.10 -11.31 7.13
N ASP A 80 -1.62 -12.29 6.40
CA ASP A 80 -0.20 -12.36 6.07
C ASP A 80 0.19 -11.17 5.22
N GLY A 81 1.35 -10.61 5.52
CA GLY A 81 1.89 -9.49 4.77
C GLY A 81 2.28 -9.88 3.34
N ILE A 82 2.30 -8.88 2.49
CA ILE A 82 2.68 -9.05 1.10
C ILE A 82 4.16 -9.46 1.04
N SER A 83 4.44 -10.57 0.36
CA SER A 83 5.79 -11.02 0.08
C SER A 83 6.05 -10.94 -1.43
N LEU A 84 6.93 -10.02 -1.81
CA LEU A 84 7.44 -9.92 -3.17
C LEU A 84 8.75 -10.69 -3.30
N LYS A 85 8.99 -11.27 -4.47
CA LYS A 85 10.29 -11.84 -4.82
C LYS A 85 11.29 -10.72 -5.08
N GLU A 86 12.59 -11.02 -4.98
CA GLU A 86 13.63 -10.02 -5.17
C GLU A 86 13.55 -9.35 -6.56
N GLU A 87 13.26 -10.12 -7.61
CA GLU A 87 13.10 -9.59 -8.96
C GLU A 87 11.88 -8.66 -9.09
N GLU A 88 10.79 -8.98 -8.39
CA GLU A 88 9.58 -8.15 -8.35
C GLU A 88 9.84 -6.83 -7.62
N LEU A 89 10.58 -6.88 -6.51
CA LEU A 89 11.01 -5.71 -5.75
C LEU A 89 11.94 -4.82 -6.57
N GLU A 90 12.94 -5.43 -7.24
CA GLU A 90 13.91 -4.67 -8.02
C GLU A 90 13.25 -3.96 -9.20
N VAL A 91 12.27 -4.58 -9.86
CA VAL A 91 11.47 -3.90 -10.89
C VAL A 91 10.74 -2.68 -10.34
N LEU A 92 10.18 -2.77 -9.13
CA LEU A 92 9.50 -1.63 -8.49
C LEU A 92 10.49 -0.53 -8.08
N ARG A 93 11.67 -0.88 -7.53
CA ARG A 93 12.74 0.06 -7.16
C ARG A 93 13.22 0.86 -8.37
N LEU A 94 13.54 0.15 -9.46
CA LEU A 94 14.03 0.77 -10.68
C LEU A 94 12.93 1.63 -11.36
N SER A 95 11.68 1.18 -11.30
CA SER A 95 10.53 1.99 -11.76
C SER A 95 10.35 3.26 -10.92
N ALA A 96 10.54 3.18 -9.60
CA ALA A 96 10.49 4.33 -8.71
C ALA A 96 11.64 5.33 -8.99
N ALA A 97 12.79 4.83 -9.45
CA ALA A 97 13.91 5.65 -9.91
C ALA A 97 13.68 6.26 -11.32
N GLY A 98 12.53 6.01 -11.95
CA GLY A 98 12.14 6.60 -13.24
C GLY A 98 12.64 5.84 -14.48
N LEU A 99 13.18 4.62 -14.33
CA LEU A 99 13.65 3.84 -15.46
C LEU A 99 12.47 3.29 -16.26
N THR A 100 12.65 3.27 -17.60
CA THR A 100 11.73 2.61 -18.52
C THR A 100 11.87 1.08 -18.43
N MET A 101 10.87 0.34 -18.90
CA MET A 101 10.91 -1.13 -18.89
C MET A 101 12.10 -1.72 -19.66
N THR A 102 12.53 -1.05 -20.73
CA THR A 102 13.70 -1.46 -21.52
C THR A 102 15.01 -1.25 -20.75
N GLU A 103 15.15 -0.13 -20.08
CA GLU A 103 16.31 0.16 -19.23
C GLU A 103 16.39 -0.81 -18.04
N ILE A 104 15.24 -1.14 -17.44
CA ILE A 104 15.14 -2.14 -16.36
C ILE A 104 15.59 -3.51 -16.89
N ALA A 105 15.10 -3.92 -18.07
CA ALA A 105 15.49 -5.18 -18.69
C ALA A 105 17.00 -5.28 -18.92
N ASN A 106 17.59 -4.23 -19.44
CA ASN A 106 19.05 -4.14 -19.64
C ASN A 106 19.80 -4.20 -18.31
N ARG A 107 19.36 -3.42 -17.31
CA ARG A 107 20.01 -3.36 -16.00
C ARG A 107 19.94 -4.67 -15.22
N MET A 108 18.83 -5.37 -15.31
CA MET A 108 18.63 -6.67 -14.66
C MET A 108 19.16 -7.85 -15.48
N CYS A 109 19.69 -7.61 -16.70
CA CYS A 109 20.11 -8.65 -17.63
C CYS A 109 19.01 -9.70 -17.89
N ARG A 110 17.78 -9.22 -18.11
CA ARG A 110 16.57 -10.03 -18.35
C ARG A 110 15.87 -9.59 -19.63
N SER A 111 15.05 -10.47 -20.19
CA SER A 111 14.19 -10.10 -21.33
C SER A 111 13.11 -9.12 -20.90
N LEU A 112 12.64 -8.28 -21.82
CA LEU A 112 11.55 -7.35 -21.59
C LEU A 112 10.26 -8.06 -21.11
N ASP A 113 10.01 -9.27 -21.62
CA ASP A 113 8.84 -10.07 -21.23
C ASP A 113 8.96 -10.61 -19.80
N SER A 114 10.17 -10.94 -19.35
CA SER A 114 10.42 -11.28 -17.95
C SER A 114 10.09 -10.09 -17.03
N ILE A 115 10.52 -8.88 -17.40
CA ILE A 115 10.27 -7.68 -16.62
C ILE A 115 8.77 -7.37 -16.55
N LYS A 116 8.05 -7.48 -17.68
CA LYS A 116 6.58 -7.34 -17.71
C LYS A 116 5.89 -8.36 -16.79
N THR A 117 6.40 -9.58 -16.76
CA THR A 117 5.87 -10.66 -15.91
C THR A 117 6.11 -10.36 -14.43
N TYR A 118 7.32 -9.95 -14.04
CA TYR A 118 7.63 -9.55 -12.66
C TYR A 118 6.77 -8.39 -12.21
N LYS A 119 6.60 -7.36 -13.07
CA LYS A 119 5.72 -6.22 -12.80
C LYS A 119 4.28 -6.66 -12.56
N ARG A 120 3.74 -7.52 -13.42
CA ARG A 120 2.37 -8.05 -13.28
C ARG A 120 2.22 -8.82 -11.97
N HIS A 121 3.14 -9.72 -11.65
CA HIS A 121 3.09 -10.48 -10.40
C HIS A 121 3.17 -9.57 -9.17
N ALA A 122 4.01 -8.52 -9.22
CA ALA A 122 4.06 -7.52 -8.16
C ALA A 122 2.71 -6.80 -8.01
N PHE A 123 2.07 -6.41 -9.11
CA PHE A 123 0.76 -5.75 -9.10
C PHE A 123 -0.33 -6.66 -8.54
N ASP A 124 -0.36 -7.94 -8.97
CA ASP A 124 -1.32 -8.92 -8.49
C ASP A 124 -1.18 -9.13 -6.98
N LYS A 125 0.05 -9.29 -6.48
CA LYS A 125 0.33 -9.46 -5.05
C LYS A 125 0.03 -8.22 -4.21
N LEU A 126 0.30 -7.04 -4.77
CA LEU A 126 0.00 -5.76 -4.13
C LEU A 126 -1.49 -5.38 -4.23
N GLY A 127 -2.25 -6.02 -5.13
CA GLY A 127 -3.66 -5.70 -5.39
C GLY A 127 -3.84 -4.30 -5.97
N VAL A 128 -2.97 -3.90 -6.90
CA VAL A 128 -2.94 -2.56 -7.52
C VAL A 128 -3.02 -2.64 -9.04
N ALA A 129 -3.44 -1.54 -9.67
CA ALA A 129 -3.64 -1.49 -11.12
C ALA A 129 -2.57 -0.68 -11.87
N ASN A 130 -1.76 0.14 -11.16
CA ASN A 130 -0.76 1.00 -11.78
C ASN A 130 0.52 1.09 -10.97
N ILE A 131 1.58 1.59 -11.60
CA ILE A 131 2.93 1.63 -11.01
C ILE A 131 3.02 2.59 -9.82
N THR A 132 2.32 3.71 -9.87
CA THR A 132 2.33 4.71 -8.79
C THR A 132 1.72 4.13 -7.51
N GLU A 133 0.59 3.44 -7.63
CA GLU A 133 -0.02 2.71 -6.50
C GLU A 133 0.89 1.59 -5.99
N ALA A 134 1.55 0.85 -6.92
CA ALA A 134 2.45 -0.23 -6.54
C ALA A 134 3.64 0.29 -5.71
N ILE A 135 4.28 1.37 -6.15
CA ILE A 135 5.38 2.02 -5.44
C ILE A 135 4.91 2.54 -4.08
N SER A 136 3.80 3.27 -4.04
CA SER A 136 3.23 3.79 -2.80
C SER A 136 2.95 2.66 -1.80
N ARG A 137 2.31 1.58 -2.26
CA ARG A 137 1.96 0.44 -1.41
C ARG A 137 3.18 -0.34 -0.94
N ALA A 138 4.18 -0.52 -1.80
CA ALA A 138 5.44 -1.17 -1.45
C ALA A 138 6.21 -0.36 -0.39
N THR A 139 6.26 0.97 -0.54
CA THR A 139 6.88 1.88 0.44
C THR A 139 6.16 1.81 1.79
N LEU A 140 4.82 1.84 1.80
CA LEU A 140 4.02 1.75 3.01
C LEU A 140 4.22 0.43 3.76
N ASN A 141 4.38 -0.66 3.03
CA ASN A 141 4.66 -1.98 3.58
C ASN A 141 6.15 -2.22 3.86
N LYS A 142 6.99 -1.19 3.68
CA LYS A 142 8.45 -1.26 3.89
C LYS A 142 9.09 -2.45 3.16
N LEU A 143 8.69 -2.64 1.92
CA LEU A 143 9.24 -3.69 1.08
C LEU A 143 10.59 -3.26 0.45
N PHE A 144 10.87 -1.96 0.43
CA PHE A 144 12.15 -1.37 0.07
C PHE A 144 12.36 0.00 0.72
#